data_c53f3ef93e855ce99bcae7d46433caf0
#
_entry.id   c53f3ef93e855ce99bcae7d46433caf0
#
_cell.length_a   1.000
_cell.length_b   1.000
_cell.length_c   1.000
_cell.angle_alpha   90.00
_cell.angle_beta   90.00
_cell.angle_gamma   90.00
#
_symmetry.space_group_name_H-M   'P 1'
#
loop_
_entity.id
_entity.type
_entity.pdbx_description
1 polymer ?
#
loop_
_entity_poly.entity_id
_entity_poly.type
_entity_poly.pdbx_seq_one_letter_code
_entity_poly.pdbx_strand_id
1 'polypeptide(L)'
;MKLLQRLVSFALIGALIALWSPGPAQAQGVDRSLRVVVSKENKTAALTTDDLVRIFLGKKTLWDSGVRIVPAMPEEESPAGETFLSGTLKKSVSQFRAYWKRLLFSGGGTVPKVFRNSEQAVDFVARQPGAIAVVEASAVDERVRVLEIVD
;
A
#
# COMPACT_ATOMS: atom_id res chain seq x y z
N MET A 1 8.95 31.97 73.80
CA MET A 1 8.51 30.64 73.42
C MET A 1 7.37 30.65 72.40
N LYS A 2 7.27 31.64 71.51
CA LYS A 2 6.21 31.70 70.45
C LYS A 2 6.78 31.83 69.04
N LEU A 3 8.11 31.71 68.87
CA LEU A 3 8.77 31.80 67.53
C LEU A 3 9.23 30.46 66.96
N LEU A 4 9.23 29.40 67.78
CA LEU A 4 9.66 28.07 67.30
C LEU A 4 8.54 27.21 66.69
N GLN A 5 7.27 27.63 66.74
CA GLN A 5 6.11 26.87 66.24
C GLN A 5 5.70 27.25 64.83
N ARG A 6 6.38 28.21 64.17
CA ARG A 6 6.03 28.68 62.83
C ARG A 6 6.94 28.15 61.68
N LEU A 7 7.93 27.33 62.00
CA LEU A 7 8.90 26.82 60.99
C LEU A 7 8.73 25.35 60.60
N VAL A 8 7.70 24.68 61.12
CA VAL A 8 7.47 23.24 60.81
C VAL A 8 6.34 23.01 59.78
N SER A 9 5.63 24.04 59.34
CA SER A 9 4.45 23.89 58.45
C SER A 9 4.70 24.13 56.96
N PHE A 10 5.94 24.30 56.52
CA PHE A 10 6.25 24.54 55.08
C PHE A 10 7.06 23.45 54.39
N ALA A 11 7.21 22.27 54.97
CA ALA A 11 8.06 21.20 54.44
C ALA A 11 7.32 19.98 53.89
N LEU A 12 6.02 20.05 53.60
CA LEU A 12 5.25 18.88 53.14
C LEU A 12 4.36 19.11 51.90
N ILE A 13 4.62 20.15 51.09
CA ILE A 13 3.91 20.38 49.81
C ILE A 13 4.91 20.43 48.65
N GLY A 14 5.84 19.50 48.58
CA GLY A 14 6.89 19.50 47.58
C GLY A 14 7.20 18.15 46.95
N ALA A 15 6.31 17.16 47.02
CA ALA A 15 6.67 15.82 46.57
C ALA A 15 5.51 15.06 45.91
N LEU A 16 4.78 15.68 45.00
CA LEU A 16 3.79 14.94 44.14
C LEU A 16 3.70 15.51 42.74
N ILE A 17 4.82 15.97 42.17
CA ILE A 17 4.95 16.22 40.74
C ILE A 17 6.03 15.26 40.24
N ALA A 18 5.74 13.98 40.29
CA ALA A 18 6.62 12.98 39.75
C ALA A 18 5.80 12.09 38.83
N LEU A 19 6.28 11.95 37.59
CA LEU A 19 6.05 10.82 36.69
C LEU A 19 4.77 10.85 35.86
N TRP A 20 4.49 11.96 35.18
CA TRP A 20 3.95 11.80 33.87
C TRP A 20 5.11 11.85 32.85
N SER A 21 5.90 10.78 32.78
CA SER A 21 6.73 10.53 31.62
C SER A 21 5.77 10.19 30.50
N PRO A 22 5.66 10.98 29.43
CA PRO A 22 5.04 10.49 28.21
C PRO A 22 5.92 9.32 27.77
N GLY A 23 5.37 8.10 27.85
CA GLY A 23 6.01 6.93 27.25
C GLY A 23 6.38 7.25 25.81
N PRO A 24 7.44 6.63 25.24
CA PRO A 24 7.79 6.85 23.87
C PRO A 24 6.53 6.61 23.04
N ALA A 25 6.06 7.65 22.34
CA ALA A 25 5.06 7.50 21.32
C ALA A 25 5.65 6.47 20.35
N GLN A 26 5.17 5.23 20.44
CA GLN A 26 5.48 4.23 19.43
C GLN A 26 4.88 4.80 18.17
N ALA A 27 5.73 5.33 17.31
CA ALA A 27 5.38 5.58 15.93
C ALA A 27 4.92 4.23 15.42
N GLN A 28 3.61 4.04 15.30
CA GLN A 28 3.04 2.88 14.63
C GLN A 28 3.58 2.97 13.21
N GLY A 29 4.59 2.14 12.92
CA GLY A 29 5.20 2.10 11.61
C GLY A 29 4.10 1.79 10.60
N VAL A 30 3.88 2.72 9.68
CA VAL A 30 2.93 2.51 8.57
C VAL A 30 3.39 1.25 7.86
N ASP A 31 2.51 0.23 7.79
CA ASP A 31 2.82 -1.00 7.07
C ASP A 31 2.89 -0.70 5.57
N ARG A 32 4.11 -0.58 5.06
CA ARG A 32 4.40 -0.32 3.66
C ARG A 32 4.58 -1.59 2.83
N SER A 33 4.32 -2.77 3.39
CA SER A 33 4.30 -3.99 2.59
C SER A 33 3.25 -3.87 1.49
N LEU A 34 3.55 -4.43 0.33
CA LEU A 34 2.65 -4.35 -0.82
C LEU A 34 1.57 -5.44 -0.73
N ARG A 35 0.39 -5.10 -1.18
CA ARG A 35 -0.75 -6.01 -1.35
C ARG A 35 -1.31 -5.86 -2.75
N VAL A 36 -1.80 -6.97 -3.28
CA VAL A 36 -2.58 -6.96 -4.52
C VAL A 36 -4.05 -6.91 -4.12
N VAL A 37 -4.78 -5.96 -4.66
CA VAL A 37 -6.20 -5.76 -4.35
C VAL A 37 -7.04 -5.77 -5.62
N VAL A 38 -8.27 -6.26 -5.48
CA VAL A 38 -9.28 -6.30 -6.55
C VAL A 38 -10.62 -5.79 -6.03
N SER A 39 -11.52 -5.44 -6.93
CA SER A 39 -12.91 -5.13 -6.59
C SER A 39 -13.55 -6.30 -5.81
N LYS A 40 -14.47 -6.00 -4.91
CA LYS A 40 -15.27 -7.02 -4.21
C LYS A 40 -16.13 -7.88 -5.16
N GLU A 41 -16.45 -7.35 -6.32
CA GLU A 41 -17.20 -8.07 -7.36
C GLU A 41 -16.35 -9.12 -8.09
N ASN A 42 -15.03 -8.98 -8.05
CA ASN A 42 -14.12 -9.95 -8.64
C ASN A 42 -14.16 -11.27 -7.87
N LYS A 43 -14.40 -12.37 -8.57
CA LYS A 43 -14.56 -13.72 -7.96
C LYS A 43 -13.29 -14.56 -8.01
N THR A 44 -12.20 -14.06 -8.58
CA THR A 44 -10.91 -14.75 -8.62
C THR A 44 -10.43 -15.03 -7.20
N ALA A 45 -10.18 -16.28 -6.87
CA ALA A 45 -9.78 -16.67 -5.50
C ALA A 45 -8.32 -16.29 -5.23
N ALA A 46 -7.41 -16.65 -6.15
CA ALA A 46 -5.99 -16.39 -6.08
C ALA A 46 -5.40 -16.19 -7.47
N LEU A 47 -4.21 -15.63 -7.56
CA LEU A 47 -3.39 -15.58 -8.78
C LEU A 47 -2.02 -16.20 -8.50
N THR A 48 -1.42 -16.78 -9.53
CA THR A 48 0.00 -17.10 -9.46
C THR A 48 0.86 -15.86 -9.65
N THR A 49 2.07 -15.89 -9.15
CA THR A 49 3.08 -14.84 -9.43
C THR A 49 3.26 -14.63 -10.94
N ASP A 50 3.27 -15.72 -11.74
CA ASP A 50 3.36 -15.62 -13.20
C ASP A 50 2.15 -14.90 -13.81
N ASP A 51 0.93 -15.21 -13.39
CA ASP A 51 -0.27 -14.51 -13.87
C ASP A 51 -0.26 -13.03 -13.51
N LEU A 52 0.19 -12.68 -12.31
CA LEU A 52 0.37 -11.29 -11.90
C LEU A 52 1.36 -10.56 -12.82
N VAL A 53 2.51 -11.16 -13.09
CA VAL A 53 3.51 -10.62 -14.03
C VAL A 53 2.91 -10.44 -15.42
N ARG A 54 2.19 -11.43 -15.93
CA ARG A 54 1.53 -11.39 -17.24
C ARG A 54 0.47 -10.29 -17.34
N ILE A 55 -0.27 -10.04 -16.27
CA ILE A 55 -1.24 -8.94 -16.19
C ILE A 55 -0.53 -7.59 -16.34
N PHE A 56 0.49 -7.34 -15.53
CA PHE A 56 1.20 -6.05 -15.54
C PHE A 56 2.14 -5.86 -16.74
N LEU A 57 2.39 -6.91 -17.51
CA LEU A 57 3.08 -6.84 -18.80
C LEU A 57 2.13 -6.91 -20.00
N GLY A 58 0.81 -6.82 -19.78
CA GLY A 58 -0.18 -6.80 -20.85
C GLY A 58 -0.38 -8.10 -21.60
N LYS A 59 0.10 -9.22 -21.06
CA LYS A 59 0.00 -10.56 -21.66
C LYS A 59 -1.26 -11.32 -21.23
N LYS A 60 -1.83 -11.00 -20.07
CA LYS A 60 -3.14 -11.48 -19.60
C LYS A 60 -4.04 -10.27 -19.43
N THR A 61 -5.08 -10.20 -20.26
CA THR A 61 -5.93 -9.01 -20.38
C THR A 61 -7.38 -9.25 -19.97
N LEU A 62 -7.74 -10.49 -19.68
CA LEU A 62 -9.08 -10.89 -19.26
C LEU A 62 -9.01 -11.75 -17.99
N TRP A 63 -9.95 -11.53 -17.12
CA TRP A 63 -10.27 -12.46 -16.03
C TRP A 63 -10.93 -13.72 -16.60
N ASP A 64 -10.94 -14.81 -15.84
CA ASP A 64 -11.61 -16.05 -16.24
C ASP A 64 -13.12 -15.86 -16.46
N SER A 65 -13.70 -14.82 -15.86
CA SER A 65 -15.07 -14.38 -16.09
C SER A 65 -15.30 -13.67 -17.43
N GLY A 66 -14.25 -13.43 -18.22
CA GLY A 66 -14.29 -12.65 -19.47
C GLY A 66 -14.26 -11.13 -19.28
N VAL A 67 -14.27 -10.63 -18.05
CA VAL A 67 -14.16 -9.20 -17.76
C VAL A 67 -12.73 -8.73 -18.06
N ARG A 68 -12.59 -7.56 -18.72
CA ARG A 68 -11.29 -6.96 -19.01
C ARG A 68 -10.56 -6.58 -17.74
N ILE A 69 -9.30 -6.96 -17.64
CA ILE A 69 -8.41 -6.56 -16.54
C ILE A 69 -7.94 -5.12 -16.78
N VAL A 70 -8.01 -4.31 -15.72
CA VAL A 70 -7.50 -2.93 -15.71
C VAL A 70 -6.46 -2.83 -14.60
N PRO A 71 -5.16 -3.00 -14.90
CA PRO A 71 -4.12 -2.97 -13.90
C PRO A 71 -3.82 -1.53 -13.45
N ALA A 72 -3.47 -1.39 -12.17
CA ALA A 72 -3.05 -0.16 -11.54
C ALA A 72 -1.85 -0.40 -10.61
N MET A 73 -0.95 0.56 -10.51
CA MET A 73 0.27 0.44 -9.74
C MET A 73 0.68 1.79 -9.13
N PRO A 74 1.56 1.80 -8.12
CA PRO A 74 2.18 3.02 -7.63
C PRO A 74 3.04 3.69 -8.72
N GLU A 75 3.34 4.99 -8.53
CA GLU A 75 4.34 5.67 -9.37
C GLU A 75 5.63 4.86 -9.43
N GLU A 76 6.15 4.69 -10.63
CA GLU A 76 7.28 3.80 -10.93
C GLU A 76 8.54 4.14 -10.14
N GLU A 77 8.78 5.44 -9.88
CA GLU A 77 9.93 5.97 -9.13
C GLU A 77 9.66 6.12 -7.63
N SER A 78 8.46 5.75 -7.16
CA SER A 78 8.17 5.69 -5.74
C SER A 78 8.81 4.45 -5.10
N PRO A 79 9.10 4.45 -3.79
CA PRO A 79 9.60 3.25 -3.12
C PRO A 79 8.71 2.01 -3.32
N ALA A 80 7.40 2.19 -3.33
CA ALA A 80 6.44 1.12 -3.60
C ALA A 80 6.52 0.63 -5.06
N GLY A 81 6.60 1.56 -6.01
CA GLY A 81 6.74 1.24 -7.44
C GLY A 81 8.04 0.50 -7.74
N GLU A 82 9.18 1.01 -7.27
CA GLU A 82 10.49 0.35 -7.44
C GLU A 82 10.50 -1.05 -6.80
N THR A 83 9.92 -1.21 -5.60
CA THR A 83 9.81 -2.51 -4.94
C THR A 83 8.97 -3.48 -5.77
N PHE A 84 7.85 -3.05 -6.31
CA PHE A 84 7.01 -3.88 -7.17
C PHE A 84 7.72 -4.25 -8.48
N LEU A 85 8.31 -3.26 -9.16
CA LEU A 85 9.00 -3.48 -10.43
C LEU A 85 10.18 -4.45 -10.28
N SER A 86 11.06 -4.21 -9.32
CA SER A 86 12.25 -5.04 -9.11
C SER A 86 11.90 -6.39 -8.47
N GLY A 87 11.04 -6.40 -7.48
CA GLY A 87 10.67 -7.59 -6.71
C GLY A 87 9.78 -8.55 -7.51
N THR A 88 8.75 -8.05 -8.16
CA THR A 88 7.74 -8.87 -8.86
C THR A 88 7.99 -8.97 -10.35
N LEU A 89 8.14 -7.84 -11.04
CA LEU A 89 8.28 -7.83 -12.50
C LEU A 89 9.72 -8.07 -12.96
N LYS A 90 10.70 -8.08 -12.05
CA LYS A 90 12.14 -8.25 -12.33
C LYS A 90 12.65 -7.24 -13.37
N LYS A 91 12.20 -5.98 -13.24
CA LYS A 91 12.55 -4.89 -14.14
C LYS A 91 12.93 -3.64 -13.35
N SER A 92 13.88 -2.88 -13.89
CA SER A 92 14.07 -1.49 -13.47
C SER A 92 12.98 -0.59 -14.05
N VAL A 93 12.83 0.64 -13.53
CA VAL A 93 11.92 1.65 -14.06
C VAL A 93 12.16 1.89 -15.56
N SER A 94 13.42 2.05 -15.97
CA SER A 94 13.77 2.27 -17.37
C SER A 94 13.44 1.06 -18.28
N GLN A 95 13.65 -0.15 -17.79
CA GLN A 95 13.29 -1.38 -18.52
C GLN A 95 11.77 -1.51 -18.67
N PHE A 96 11.01 -1.19 -17.64
CA PHE A 96 9.55 -1.21 -17.68
C PHE A 96 8.99 -0.19 -18.67
N ARG A 97 9.49 1.04 -18.62
CA ARG A 97 9.11 2.11 -19.58
C ARG A 97 9.47 1.75 -21.01
N ALA A 98 10.66 1.22 -21.25
CA ALA A 98 11.08 0.77 -22.58
C ALA A 98 10.23 -0.39 -23.11
N TYR A 99 9.86 -1.32 -22.25
CA TYR A 99 8.98 -2.43 -22.57
C TYR A 99 7.60 -1.91 -23.05
N TRP A 100 6.95 -1.06 -22.26
CA TRP A 100 5.64 -0.52 -22.59
C TRP A 100 5.66 0.40 -23.80
N LYS A 101 6.69 1.21 -23.95
CA LYS A 101 6.87 2.03 -25.15
C LYS A 101 6.89 1.16 -26.43
N ARG A 102 7.64 0.07 -26.40
CA ARG A 102 7.71 -0.87 -27.53
C ARG A 102 6.37 -1.54 -27.79
N LEU A 103 5.69 -2.01 -26.75
CA LEU A 103 4.40 -2.69 -26.87
C LEU A 103 3.31 -1.77 -27.45
N LEU A 104 3.26 -0.51 -27.00
CA LEU A 104 2.32 0.49 -27.52
C LEU A 104 2.55 0.78 -29.00
N PHE A 105 3.82 0.91 -29.43
CA PHE A 105 4.14 1.13 -30.85
C PHE A 105 3.76 -0.07 -31.74
N SER A 106 3.71 -1.27 -31.19
CA SER A 106 3.24 -2.48 -31.92
C SER A 106 1.71 -2.66 -31.86
N GLY A 107 0.97 -1.71 -31.29
CA GLY A 107 -0.49 -1.76 -31.19
C GLY A 107 -1.03 -2.69 -30.10
N GLY A 108 -0.20 -3.08 -29.14
CA GLY A 108 -0.58 -4.02 -28.09
C GLY A 108 -0.76 -3.41 -26.70
N GLY A 109 -1.59 -4.05 -25.89
CA GLY A 109 -1.67 -3.90 -24.47
C GLY A 109 -2.40 -2.66 -23.94
N THR A 110 -2.73 -2.73 -22.66
CA THR A 110 -3.21 -1.59 -21.88
C THR A 110 -2.18 -1.30 -20.80
N VAL A 111 -1.56 -0.13 -20.85
CA VAL A 111 -0.59 0.32 -19.85
C VAL A 111 -1.25 0.36 -18.47
N PRO A 112 -0.61 -0.14 -17.43
CA PRO A 112 -1.13 0.01 -16.07
C PRO A 112 -1.36 1.48 -15.73
N LYS A 113 -2.49 1.76 -15.05
CA LYS A 113 -2.73 3.09 -14.48
C LYS A 113 -1.77 3.34 -13.33
N VAL A 114 -1.26 4.55 -13.25
CA VAL A 114 -0.31 4.96 -12.21
C VAL A 114 -0.99 5.90 -11.23
N PHE A 115 -0.84 5.63 -9.94
CA PHE A 115 -1.40 6.43 -8.86
C PHE A 115 -0.31 6.94 -7.92
N ARG A 116 -0.43 8.20 -7.47
CA ARG A 116 0.54 8.82 -6.56
C ARG A 116 0.47 8.24 -5.15
N ASN A 117 -0.70 7.82 -4.73
CA ASN A 117 -0.90 7.20 -3.42
C ASN A 117 -1.84 6.00 -3.53
N SER A 118 -1.74 5.12 -2.54
CA SER A 118 -2.47 3.86 -2.51
C SER A 118 -3.98 4.06 -2.28
N GLU A 119 -4.39 5.13 -1.59
CA GLU A 119 -5.81 5.45 -1.36
C GLU A 119 -6.54 5.72 -2.67
N GLN A 120 -5.92 6.47 -3.59
CA GLN A 120 -6.48 6.71 -4.92
C GLN A 120 -6.60 5.42 -5.74
N ALA A 121 -5.64 4.51 -5.61
CA ALA A 121 -5.69 3.21 -6.26
C ALA A 121 -6.81 2.34 -5.67
N VAL A 122 -6.99 2.34 -4.36
CA VAL A 122 -8.11 1.66 -3.67
C VAL A 122 -9.46 2.22 -4.14
N ASP A 123 -9.60 3.54 -4.19
CA ASP A 123 -10.80 4.20 -4.73
C ASP A 123 -11.12 3.78 -6.17
N PHE A 124 -10.10 3.69 -6.99
CA PHE A 124 -10.26 3.25 -8.38
C PHE A 124 -10.73 1.80 -8.45
N VAL A 125 -10.08 0.89 -7.71
CA VAL A 125 -10.43 -0.54 -7.68
C VAL A 125 -11.83 -0.76 -7.15
N ALA A 126 -12.24 -0.02 -6.12
CA ALA A 126 -13.57 -0.14 -5.52
C ALA A 126 -14.71 0.18 -6.52
N ARG A 127 -14.44 1.03 -7.52
CA ARG A 127 -15.44 1.47 -8.52
C ARG A 127 -15.32 0.75 -9.86
N GLN A 128 -14.29 -0.08 -10.06
CA GLN A 128 -13.99 -0.71 -11.33
C GLN A 128 -13.92 -2.24 -11.17
N PRO A 129 -14.97 -3.00 -11.56
CA PRO A 129 -15.04 -4.46 -11.34
C PRO A 129 -13.85 -5.24 -11.91
N GLY A 130 -13.31 -4.81 -13.05
CA GLY A 130 -12.15 -5.46 -13.68
C GLY A 130 -10.79 -5.02 -13.14
N ALA A 131 -10.74 -4.07 -12.22
CA ALA A 131 -9.47 -3.51 -11.74
C ALA A 131 -8.72 -4.46 -10.81
N ILE A 132 -7.40 -4.38 -10.93
CA ILE A 132 -6.42 -4.96 -10.02
C ILE A 132 -5.35 -3.93 -9.72
N ALA A 133 -4.98 -3.75 -8.47
CA ALA A 133 -3.96 -2.79 -8.08
C ALA A 133 -2.94 -3.38 -7.12
N VAL A 134 -1.72 -2.83 -7.18
CA VAL A 134 -0.70 -2.99 -6.15
C VAL A 134 -0.73 -1.76 -5.27
N VAL A 135 -0.92 -1.95 -3.97
CA VAL A 135 -1.06 -0.87 -2.98
C VAL A 135 -0.26 -1.19 -1.72
N GLU A 136 0.06 -0.19 -0.93
CA GLU A 136 0.60 -0.39 0.41
C GLU A 136 -0.48 -0.97 1.34
N ALA A 137 -0.10 -1.89 2.22
CA ALA A 137 -1.04 -2.59 3.10
C ALA A 137 -1.84 -1.63 4.00
N SER A 138 -1.24 -0.51 4.40
CA SER A 138 -1.87 0.53 5.21
C SER A 138 -3.08 1.21 4.55
N ALA A 139 -3.19 1.15 3.22
CA ALA A 139 -4.30 1.75 2.47
C ALA A 139 -5.46 0.78 2.21
N VAL A 140 -5.28 -0.50 2.52
CA VAL A 140 -6.32 -1.51 2.29
C VAL A 140 -7.46 -1.31 3.29
N ASP A 141 -8.68 -1.24 2.79
CA ASP A 141 -9.89 -1.11 3.57
C ASP A 141 -11.02 -2.04 3.07
N GLU A 142 -12.21 -1.93 3.68
CA GLU A 142 -13.37 -2.79 3.38
C GLU A 142 -13.95 -2.60 1.97
N ARG A 143 -13.54 -1.59 1.20
CA ARG A 143 -14.06 -1.33 -0.15
C ARG A 143 -13.47 -2.28 -1.19
N VAL A 144 -12.34 -2.88 -0.89
CA VAL A 144 -11.63 -3.78 -1.80
C VAL A 144 -11.35 -5.12 -1.13
N ARG A 145 -10.89 -6.09 -1.92
CA ARG A 145 -10.50 -7.39 -1.43
C ARG A 145 -9.02 -7.64 -1.76
N VAL A 146 -8.26 -8.09 -0.76
CA VAL A 146 -6.89 -8.56 -0.98
C VAL A 146 -6.96 -9.87 -1.75
N LEU A 147 -6.19 -9.96 -2.83
CA LEU A 147 -6.06 -11.15 -3.65
C LEU A 147 -4.82 -11.92 -3.20
N GLU A 148 -4.99 -13.21 -2.93
CA GLU A 148 -3.89 -14.08 -2.59
C GLU A 148 -3.00 -14.33 -3.81
N ILE A 149 -1.69 -14.20 -3.63
CA ILE A 149 -0.70 -14.54 -4.66
C ILE A 149 0.00 -15.82 -4.23
N VAL A 150 -0.07 -16.82 -5.07
CA VAL A 150 0.53 -18.14 -4.86
C VAL A 150 1.66 -18.39 -5.86
N ASP A 151 2.62 -19.22 -5.48
CA ASP A 151 3.74 -19.62 -6.35
C ASP A 151 3.42 -20.89 -7.17
#